data_1ab6ab86835ca6e692e28fcece4fe3e7
#
_entry.id   1ab6ab86835ca6e692e28fcece4fe3e7
#
_cell.length_a   1.000
_cell.length_b   1.000
_cell.length_c   1.000
_cell.angle_alpha   90.00
_cell.angle_beta   90.00
_cell.angle_gamma   90.00
#
_symmetry.space_group_name_H-M   'P 1'
#
loop_
_entity.id
_entity.type
_entity.pdbx_description
1 polymer ?
#
loop_
_entity_poly.entity_id
_entity_poly.type
_entity_poly.pdbx_seq_one_letter_code
_entity_poly.pdbx_strand_id
1 'polypeptide(L)'
;MATGGRVERGSRPRARAASVVVPLPRRISGERLDLARLVPSGRALGLAFLIVAGAVVCWLGARETGVFAVRTIDVGGAPRPLARQVRKALAPTRGTSLLKVDLAASLRTVEALPTVASARFDRAYPHTLRVVVVPERPVAVVRQGADSYVVAASGRVIATAKRRDRPALARIWVDRKVKLHVGAPTEGDLRTAVAAVAPLAGSPFPGRVTSVTATADVLTLRLRSGLEIRLGDPVDVPLKLAVAARVIPLLDAETPYLDVAVPERPVAGTLNSQVEVDPLPSTTP
;
A
#
# COMPACT_ATOMS: atom_id res chain seq x y z
N MET A 1 -59.87 60.75 -41.97
CA MET A 1 -58.86 61.76 -41.64
C MET A 1 -57.59 61.03 -41.29
N ALA A 2 -56.66 60.87 -42.25
CA ALA A 2 -55.47 61.63 -42.35
C ALA A 2 -54.50 61.30 -41.20
N THR A 3 -53.32 60.89 -41.29
CA THR A 3 -52.10 61.16 -42.12
C THR A 3 -51.04 60.13 -41.72
N GLY A 4 -50.42 59.39 -42.45
CA GLY A 4 -49.27 59.58 -43.30
C GLY A 4 -47.98 59.88 -42.49
N GLY A 5 -47.22 58.86 -42.09
CA GLY A 5 -45.91 59.01 -41.52
C GLY A 5 -44.92 58.04 -42.19
N ARG A 6 -44.23 58.63 -43.18
CA ARG A 6 -43.16 58.02 -43.99
C ARG A 6 -41.91 57.76 -43.13
N VAL A 7 -41.54 56.52 -42.95
CA VAL A 7 -40.29 56.18 -42.28
C VAL A 7 -39.18 56.19 -43.33
N GLU A 8 -38.29 57.18 -43.23
CA GLU A 8 -37.04 57.26 -44.01
C GLU A 8 -36.09 56.13 -43.60
N ARG A 9 -35.68 55.36 -44.62
CA ARG A 9 -34.58 54.39 -44.48
C ARG A 9 -33.26 55.14 -44.46
N GLY A 10 -32.73 55.37 -43.26
CA GLY A 10 -31.35 55.84 -43.12
C GLY A 10 -30.35 54.78 -43.58
N SER A 11 -29.63 55.09 -44.66
CA SER A 11 -28.51 54.38 -45.16
C SER A 11 -27.37 54.36 -44.15
N ARG A 12 -27.02 53.18 -43.63
CA ARG A 12 -25.80 53.03 -42.82
C ARG A 12 -24.58 53.12 -43.69
N PRO A 13 -23.59 53.97 -43.38
CA PRO A 13 -22.30 53.98 -44.09
C PRO A 13 -21.54 52.70 -43.79
N ARG A 14 -21.12 51.98 -44.84
CA ARG A 14 -20.18 50.88 -44.72
C ARG A 14 -18.84 51.43 -44.22
N ALA A 15 -18.49 51.07 -43.01
CA ALA A 15 -17.15 51.26 -42.48
C ALA A 15 -16.16 50.50 -43.34
N ARG A 16 -15.31 51.23 -44.08
CA ARG A 16 -14.11 50.68 -44.70
C ARG A 16 -13.24 50.09 -43.62
N ALA A 17 -13.03 48.78 -43.67
CA ALA A 17 -12.01 48.12 -42.88
C ALA A 17 -10.65 48.69 -43.28
N ALA A 18 -10.07 49.51 -42.41
CA ALA A 18 -8.68 49.88 -42.50
C ALA A 18 -7.82 48.64 -42.29
N SER A 19 -7.16 48.18 -43.34
CA SER A 19 -6.13 47.16 -43.23
C SER A 19 -4.98 47.69 -42.39
N VAL A 20 -4.93 47.29 -41.14
CA VAL A 20 -3.76 47.50 -40.28
C VAL A 20 -2.65 46.64 -40.85
N VAL A 21 -1.76 47.23 -41.61
CA VAL A 21 -0.51 46.61 -41.99
C VAL A 21 0.35 46.55 -40.72
N VAL A 22 0.35 45.39 -40.10
CA VAL A 22 1.29 45.09 -39.01
C VAL A 22 2.67 44.99 -39.66
N PRO A 23 3.62 45.89 -39.39
CA PRO A 23 4.96 45.74 -39.89
C PRO A 23 5.58 44.49 -39.30
N LEU A 24 5.88 43.48 -40.11
CA LEU A 24 6.69 42.35 -39.72
C LEU A 24 7.98 42.87 -39.09
N PRO A 25 8.34 42.37 -37.90
CA PRO A 25 9.61 42.74 -37.27
C PRO A 25 10.73 42.42 -38.30
N ARG A 26 11.49 43.44 -38.64
CA ARG A 26 12.70 43.29 -39.44
C ARG A 26 13.42 42.06 -38.94
N ARG A 27 13.74 41.15 -39.87
CA ARG A 27 14.64 40.04 -39.61
C ARG A 27 15.78 40.57 -38.78
N ILE A 28 15.89 40.14 -37.55
CA ILE A 28 17.06 40.30 -36.74
C ILE A 28 18.17 39.67 -37.57
N SER A 29 18.95 40.50 -38.19
CA SER A 29 20.16 40.10 -38.91
C SER A 29 20.88 39.17 -37.93
N GLY A 30 21.10 37.93 -38.32
CA GLY A 30 21.73 36.94 -37.47
C GLY A 30 23.03 37.52 -36.94
N GLU A 31 22.96 38.14 -35.78
CA GLU A 31 24.09 38.28 -34.91
C GLU A 31 24.56 36.87 -34.71
N ARG A 32 25.49 36.42 -35.54
CA ARG A 32 26.24 35.21 -35.32
C ARG A 32 26.73 35.35 -33.90
N LEU A 33 26.08 34.66 -32.96
CA LEU A 33 26.58 34.51 -31.60
C LEU A 33 28.04 34.14 -31.76
N ASP A 34 28.91 35.10 -31.51
CA ASP A 34 30.34 34.94 -31.67
C ASP A 34 30.78 33.99 -30.53
N LEU A 35 30.56 32.70 -30.77
CA LEU A 35 30.94 31.62 -29.85
C LEU A 35 32.42 31.66 -29.48
N ALA A 36 33.19 32.36 -30.34
CA ALA A 36 34.61 32.65 -30.07
C ALA A 36 34.81 33.57 -28.84
N ARG A 37 33.82 34.44 -28.51
CA ARG A 37 33.86 35.26 -27.28
C ARG A 37 33.46 34.50 -26.01
N LEU A 38 32.87 33.34 -26.14
CA LEU A 38 32.53 32.43 -25.04
C LEU A 38 33.68 31.47 -24.70
N VAL A 39 34.78 31.46 -25.45
CA VAL A 39 35.95 30.67 -25.08
C VAL A 39 36.56 31.32 -23.84
N PRO A 40 36.44 30.71 -22.65
CA PRO A 40 36.98 31.26 -21.42
C PRO A 40 38.50 31.38 -21.59
N SER A 41 39.09 32.50 -21.16
CA SER A 41 40.53 32.67 -21.19
C SER A 41 41.23 31.50 -20.49
N GLY A 42 42.42 31.11 -20.93
CA GLY A 42 43.16 30.00 -20.32
C GLY A 42 43.32 30.15 -18.79
N ARG A 43 43.37 31.40 -18.30
CA ARG A 43 43.38 31.72 -16.86
C ARG A 43 42.04 31.38 -16.18
N ALA A 44 40.90 31.66 -16.84
CA ALA A 44 39.58 31.34 -16.32
C ALA A 44 39.36 29.82 -16.28
N LEU A 45 39.82 29.07 -17.31
CA LEU A 45 39.82 27.62 -17.33
C LEU A 45 40.71 27.03 -16.23
N GLY A 46 41.89 27.57 -16.02
CA GLY A 46 42.81 27.16 -14.95
C GLY A 46 42.20 27.38 -13.56
N LEU A 47 41.56 28.53 -13.33
CA LEU A 47 40.88 28.83 -12.08
C LEU A 47 39.68 27.90 -11.86
N ALA A 48 38.85 27.67 -12.87
CA ALA A 48 37.73 26.76 -12.80
C ALA A 48 38.18 25.31 -12.48
N PHE A 49 39.26 24.86 -13.15
CA PHE A 49 39.85 23.56 -12.86
C PHE A 49 40.35 23.47 -11.40
N LEU A 50 41.02 24.52 -10.92
CA LEU A 50 41.52 24.56 -9.53
C LEU A 50 40.39 24.51 -8.50
N ILE A 51 39.29 25.24 -8.77
CA ILE A 51 38.09 25.21 -7.92
C ILE A 51 37.47 23.82 -7.93
N VAL A 52 37.29 23.19 -9.09
CA VAL A 52 36.75 21.83 -9.22
C VAL A 52 37.64 20.82 -8.54
N ALA A 53 38.96 20.90 -8.79
CA ALA A 53 39.93 19.99 -8.13
C ALA A 53 39.91 20.16 -6.61
N GLY A 54 39.88 21.40 -6.09
CA GLY A 54 39.75 21.70 -4.69
C GLY A 54 38.42 21.16 -4.09
N ALA A 55 37.32 21.32 -4.79
CA ALA A 55 36.01 20.78 -4.39
C ALA A 55 36.04 19.25 -4.35
N VAL A 56 36.65 18.58 -5.33
CA VAL A 56 36.82 17.13 -5.37
C VAL A 56 37.67 16.65 -4.19
N VAL A 57 38.81 17.29 -3.94
CA VAL A 57 39.68 16.93 -2.80
C VAL A 57 38.97 17.14 -1.48
N CYS A 58 38.25 18.25 -1.34
CA CYS A 58 37.44 18.53 -0.13
C CYS A 58 36.33 17.48 0.05
N TRP A 59 35.66 17.11 -1.03
CA TRP A 59 34.60 16.08 -1.02
C TRP A 59 35.16 14.69 -0.68
N LEU A 60 36.31 14.30 -1.26
CA LEU A 60 37.00 13.05 -0.93
C LEU A 60 37.46 13.04 0.52
N GLY A 61 38.04 14.14 1.00
CA GLY A 61 38.44 14.30 2.41
C GLY A 61 37.23 14.21 3.35
N ALA A 62 36.15 14.92 3.06
CA ALA A 62 34.90 14.86 3.85
C ALA A 62 34.30 13.44 3.87
N ARG A 63 34.46 12.69 2.78
CA ARG A 63 33.99 11.30 2.67
C ARG A 63 34.81 10.32 3.51
N GLU A 64 36.13 10.55 3.63
CA GLU A 64 37.05 9.69 4.39
C GLU A 64 37.14 10.10 5.88
N THR A 65 36.88 11.34 6.21
CA THR A 65 36.93 11.84 7.58
C THR A 65 35.67 11.47 8.39
N GLY A 66 35.80 11.38 9.70
CA GLY A 66 34.68 11.16 10.63
C GLY A 66 33.71 12.33 10.78
N VAL A 67 33.88 13.40 9.98
CA VAL A 67 33.01 14.62 10.04
C VAL A 67 31.55 14.28 9.77
N PHE A 68 31.27 13.32 8.87
CA PHE A 68 29.92 12.86 8.55
C PHE A 68 29.65 11.45 9.03
N ALA A 69 30.41 10.96 10.02
CA ALA A 69 30.19 9.61 10.56
C ALA A 69 28.81 9.49 11.22
N VAL A 70 28.10 8.40 10.95
CA VAL A 70 26.84 8.05 11.60
C VAL A 70 27.05 7.84 13.08
N ARG A 71 26.59 8.77 13.89
CA ARG A 71 26.60 8.69 15.37
C ARG A 71 25.24 8.27 15.90
N THR A 72 24.18 8.77 15.28
CA THR A 72 22.81 8.54 15.71
C THR A 72 22.01 7.86 14.60
N ILE A 73 21.26 6.81 14.98
CA ILE A 73 20.25 6.18 14.12
C ILE A 73 18.89 6.52 14.71
N ASP A 74 18.18 7.44 14.03
CA ASP A 74 16.85 7.88 14.43
C ASP A 74 15.81 7.02 13.70
N VAL A 75 14.99 6.27 14.48
CA VAL A 75 13.97 5.36 13.93
C VAL A 75 12.60 5.89 14.29
N GLY A 76 11.87 6.36 13.28
CA GLY A 76 10.49 6.82 13.36
C GLY A 76 9.50 5.81 12.80
N GLY A 77 8.21 5.98 13.14
CA GLY A 77 7.10 5.16 12.61
C GLY A 77 6.97 3.76 13.21
N ALA A 78 7.89 3.34 14.06
CA ALA A 78 7.91 2.00 14.64
C ALA A 78 7.67 2.00 16.16
N PRO A 79 6.94 1.00 16.71
CA PRO A 79 6.87 0.79 18.14
C PRO A 79 8.25 0.51 18.74
N ARG A 80 8.43 0.84 20.02
CA ARG A 80 9.74 0.72 20.72
C ARG A 80 10.48 -0.61 20.52
N PRO A 81 9.82 -1.79 20.57
CA PRO A 81 10.48 -3.08 20.34
C PRO A 81 11.06 -3.19 18.92
N LEU A 82 10.30 -2.81 17.91
CA LEU A 82 10.72 -2.84 16.51
C LEU A 82 11.83 -1.83 16.25
N ALA A 83 11.71 -0.61 16.79
CA ALA A 83 12.76 0.40 16.66
C ALA A 83 14.11 -0.07 17.23
N ARG A 84 14.08 -0.86 18.32
CA ARG A 84 15.31 -1.49 18.86
C ARG A 84 15.89 -2.54 17.91
N GLN A 85 15.04 -3.37 17.28
CA GLN A 85 15.48 -4.36 16.30
C GLN A 85 16.12 -3.69 15.07
N VAL A 86 15.48 -2.64 14.56
CA VAL A 86 16.00 -1.86 13.41
C VAL A 86 17.35 -1.22 13.77
N ARG A 87 17.48 -0.59 14.94
CA ARG A 87 18.79 -0.02 15.39
C ARG A 87 19.86 -1.10 15.53
N LYS A 88 19.50 -2.29 15.99
CA LYS A 88 20.43 -3.43 16.09
C LYS A 88 20.87 -3.92 14.70
N ALA A 89 19.93 -4.03 13.77
CA ALA A 89 20.22 -4.43 12.39
C ALA A 89 21.14 -3.44 11.67
N LEU A 90 20.98 -2.15 11.96
CA LEU A 90 21.79 -1.07 11.41
C LEU A 90 23.04 -0.73 12.22
N ALA A 91 23.33 -1.45 13.32
CA ALA A 91 24.53 -1.19 14.12
C ALA A 91 25.83 -1.16 13.32
N PRO A 92 26.04 -2.03 12.29
CA PRO A 92 27.26 -1.99 11.46
C PRO A 92 27.47 -0.69 10.69
N THR A 93 26.41 0.12 10.45
CA THR A 93 26.53 1.40 9.72
C THR A 93 27.08 2.52 10.60
N ARG A 94 27.14 2.34 11.93
CA ARG A 94 27.70 3.33 12.84
C ARG A 94 29.20 3.53 12.59
N GLY A 95 29.63 4.77 12.65
CA GLY A 95 31.01 5.15 12.36
C GLY A 95 31.32 5.30 10.87
N THR A 96 30.48 4.75 9.97
CA THR A 96 30.63 4.96 8.53
C THR A 96 30.16 6.37 8.17
N SER A 97 30.86 7.05 7.25
CA SER A 97 30.41 8.34 6.75
C SER A 97 29.04 8.23 6.08
N LEU A 98 28.10 9.16 6.41
CA LEU A 98 26.78 9.26 5.75
C LEU A 98 26.88 9.33 4.22
N LEU A 99 27.98 9.85 3.68
CA LEU A 99 28.24 9.91 2.25
C LEU A 99 28.57 8.55 1.64
N LYS A 100 29.12 7.63 2.45
CA LYS A 100 29.50 6.27 2.03
C LYS A 100 28.45 5.21 2.33
N VAL A 101 27.50 5.50 3.24
CA VAL A 101 26.47 4.52 3.63
C VAL A 101 25.70 4.08 2.40
N ASP A 102 25.72 2.77 2.11
CA ASP A 102 24.87 2.15 1.11
C ASP A 102 23.44 2.05 1.66
N LEU A 103 22.59 3.01 1.23
CA LEU A 103 21.20 3.06 1.63
C LEU A 103 20.40 1.86 1.08
N ALA A 104 20.78 1.34 -0.09
CA ALA A 104 20.07 0.21 -0.68
C ALA A 104 20.36 -1.10 0.11
N ALA A 105 21.62 -1.32 0.49
CA ALA A 105 21.97 -2.43 1.37
C ALA A 105 21.32 -2.31 2.74
N SER A 106 21.31 -1.10 3.32
CA SER A 106 20.65 -0.81 4.59
C SER A 106 19.14 -1.06 4.51
N LEU A 107 18.51 -0.68 3.40
CA LEU A 107 17.09 -0.91 3.13
C LEU A 107 16.79 -2.42 3.11
N ARG A 108 17.52 -3.18 2.31
CA ARG A 108 17.38 -4.65 2.27
C ARG A 108 17.54 -5.29 3.65
N THR A 109 18.50 -4.81 4.45
CA THR A 109 18.74 -5.32 5.80
C THR A 109 17.55 -5.07 6.74
N VAL A 110 16.89 -3.91 6.63
CA VAL A 110 15.73 -3.57 7.46
C VAL A 110 14.47 -4.27 6.96
N GLU A 111 14.24 -4.35 5.66
CA GLU A 111 13.10 -5.03 5.05
C GLU A 111 13.18 -6.57 5.17
N ALA A 112 14.37 -7.12 5.41
CA ALA A 112 14.54 -8.53 5.78
C ALA A 112 13.94 -8.85 7.16
N LEU A 113 13.71 -7.85 8.02
CA LEU A 113 13.03 -8.08 9.30
C LEU A 113 11.56 -8.45 9.07
N PRO A 114 11.08 -9.58 9.60
CA PRO A 114 9.72 -10.08 9.33
C PRO A 114 8.60 -9.11 9.74
N THR A 115 8.88 -8.22 10.67
CA THR A 115 7.93 -7.26 11.25
C THR A 115 7.93 -5.90 10.54
N VAL A 116 8.71 -5.74 9.48
CA VAL A 116 8.82 -4.52 8.68
C VAL A 116 8.12 -4.72 7.34
N ALA A 117 7.14 -3.90 7.03
CA ALA A 117 6.47 -3.86 5.74
C ALA A 117 7.27 -3.04 4.71
N SER A 118 7.76 -1.88 5.13
CA SER A 118 8.63 -1.04 4.31
C SER A 118 9.47 -0.10 5.17
N ALA A 119 10.55 0.40 4.61
CA ALA A 119 11.38 1.40 5.26
C ALA A 119 11.81 2.49 4.28
N ARG A 120 12.08 3.69 4.80
CA ARG A 120 12.68 4.79 4.05
C ARG A 120 13.85 5.34 4.83
N PHE A 121 14.92 5.66 4.12
CA PHE A 121 16.12 6.23 4.69
C PHE A 121 16.30 7.67 4.24
N ASP A 122 16.76 8.50 5.18
CA ASP A 122 17.13 9.87 4.94
C ASP A 122 18.44 10.20 5.66
N ARG A 123 19.29 11.01 5.01
CA ARG A 123 20.56 11.48 5.58
C ARG A 123 20.33 12.83 6.25
N ALA A 124 20.13 12.82 7.56
CA ALA A 124 20.02 14.04 8.36
C ALA A 124 21.43 14.46 8.81
N TYR A 125 22.07 15.26 7.98
CA TYR A 125 23.42 15.77 8.27
C TYR A 125 23.45 16.55 9.58
N PRO A 126 24.61 16.58 10.30
CA PRO A 126 25.88 15.98 9.89
C PRO A 126 26.08 14.51 10.31
N HIS A 127 25.32 13.93 11.27
CA HIS A 127 25.68 12.69 11.94
C HIS A 127 24.53 11.70 12.10
N THR A 128 23.34 12.01 11.57
CA THR A 128 22.14 11.22 11.84
C THR A 128 21.67 10.49 10.60
N LEU A 129 21.53 9.17 10.72
CA LEU A 129 20.81 8.35 9.75
C LEU A 129 19.37 8.22 10.22
N ARG A 130 18.43 8.87 9.52
CA ARG A 130 17.01 8.77 9.82
C ARG A 130 16.40 7.63 9.06
N VAL A 131 15.59 6.81 9.74
CA VAL A 131 14.88 5.67 9.17
C VAL A 131 13.41 5.77 9.57
N VAL A 132 12.54 5.85 8.59
CA VAL A 132 11.09 5.79 8.81
C VAL A 132 10.63 4.39 8.42
N VAL A 133 10.06 3.68 9.38
CA VAL A 133 9.65 2.29 9.22
C VAL A 133 8.13 2.18 9.28
N VAL A 134 7.55 1.45 8.35
CA VAL A 134 6.15 1.03 8.39
C VAL A 134 6.12 -0.40 8.93
N PRO A 135 5.55 -0.64 10.12
CA PRO A 135 5.46 -1.99 10.67
C PRO A 135 4.43 -2.83 9.91
N GLU A 136 4.67 -4.15 9.86
CA GLU A 136 3.67 -5.10 9.41
C GLU A 136 2.46 -5.10 10.34
N ARG A 137 1.27 -5.20 9.76
CA ARG A 137 -0.01 -5.22 10.49
C ARG A 137 -0.49 -6.65 10.68
N PRO A 138 -0.49 -7.19 11.90
CA PRO A 138 -0.98 -8.55 12.14
C PRO A 138 -2.50 -8.63 11.93
N VAL A 139 -2.97 -9.63 11.18
CA VAL A 139 -4.39 -9.82 10.85
C VAL A 139 -4.93 -11.20 11.21
N ALA A 140 -4.08 -12.21 11.25
CA ALA A 140 -4.50 -13.57 11.55
C ALA A 140 -3.45 -14.35 12.37
N VAL A 141 -3.92 -15.38 13.05
CA VAL A 141 -3.09 -16.41 13.66
C VAL A 141 -3.32 -17.74 12.91
N VAL A 142 -2.30 -18.18 12.21
CA VAL A 142 -2.31 -19.49 11.54
C VAL A 142 -1.94 -20.57 12.54
N ARG A 143 -2.76 -21.61 12.62
CA ARG A 143 -2.51 -22.78 13.48
C ARG A 143 -2.16 -24.00 12.64
N GLN A 144 -1.02 -24.59 12.97
CA GLN A 144 -0.52 -25.79 12.34
C GLN A 144 -0.18 -26.82 13.43
N GLY A 145 -1.14 -27.68 13.74
CA GLY A 145 -1.01 -28.61 14.86
C GLY A 145 -0.82 -27.88 16.20
N ALA A 146 0.33 -28.06 16.86
CA ALA A 146 0.67 -27.40 18.12
C ALA A 146 1.20 -25.97 17.92
N ASP A 147 1.75 -25.69 16.76
CA ASP A 147 2.40 -24.42 16.45
C ASP A 147 1.39 -23.36 16.04
N SER A 148 1.75 -22.11 16.26
CA SER A 148 0.95 -20.96 15.87
C SER A 148 1.85 -19.86 15.33
N TYR A 149 1.43 -19.27 14.24
CA TYR A 149 2.17 -18.20 13.53
C TYR A 149 1.29 -16.98 13.39
N VAL A 150 1.85 -15.80 13.61
CA VAL A 150 1.17 -14.53 13.33
C VAL A 150 1.46 -14.14 11.90
N VAL A 151 0.41 -13.83 11.15
CA VAL A 151 0.49 -13.42 9.75
C VAL A 151 -0.01 -12.00 9.59
N ALA A 152 0.70 -11.22 8.80
CA ALA A 152 0.38 -9.84 8.48
C ALA A 152 -0.59 -9.71 7.31
N ALA A 153 -1.14 -8.52 7.13
CA ALA A 153 -2.01 -8.17 6.00
C ALA A 153 -1.36 -8.37 4.63
N SER A 154 -0.03 -8.26 4.56
CA SER A 154 0.77 -8.55 3.36
C SER A 154 0.82 -10.04 2.99
N GLY A 155 0.34 -10.91 3.88
CA GLY A 155 0.51 -12.36 3.77
C GLY A 155 1.85 -12.87 4.31
N ARG A 156 2.69 -12.02 4.89
CA ARG A 156 3.99 -12.42 5.45
C ARG A 156 3.82 -13.01 6.86
N VAL A 157 4.51 -14.10 7.14
CA VAL A 157 4.60 -14.66 8.49
C VAL A 157 5.56 -13.82 9.31
N ILE A 158 5.05 -13.11 10.34
CA ILE A 158 5.84 -12.11 11.08
C ILE A 158 6.46 -12.65 12.37
N ALA A 159 5.82 -13.64 13.00
CA ALA A 159 6.32 -14.22 14.24
C ALA A 159 5.68 -15.58 14.52
N THR A 160 6.31 -16.35 15.40
CA THR A 160 5.66 -17.48 16.09
C THR A 160 4.86 -16.95 17.28
N ALA A 161 3.63 -17.45 17.48
CA ALA A 161 2.79 -17.08 18.61
C ALA A 161 2.87 -18.13 19.72
N LYS A 162 3.37 -17.75 20.88
CA LYS A 162 3.29 -18.60 22.08
C LYS A 162 1.87 -18.66 22.59
N ARG A 163 1.51 -19.75 23.27
CA ARG A 163 0.14 -19.99 23.78
C ARG A 163 -0.37 -18.87 24.68
N ARG A 164 0.51 -18.18 25.41
CA ARG A 164 0.17 -17.07 26.33
C ARG A 164 0.00 -15.72 25.61
N ASP A 165 0.65 -15.53 24.47
CA ASP A 165 0.74 -14.22 23.79
C ASP A 165 -0.13 -14.19 22.52
N ARG A 166 -1.16 -15.04 22.45
CA ARG A 166 -2.01 -15.13 21.25
C ARG A 166 -2.85 -13.86 21.12
N PRO A 167 -2.59 -13.04 20.10
CA PRO A 167 -3.42 -11.89 19.85
C PRO A 167 -4.85 -12.32 19.53
N ALA A 168 -5.79 -11.45 19.83
CA ALA A 168 -7.20 -11.66 19.60
C ALA A 168 -7.56 -11.48 18.11
N LEU A 169 -6.89 -12.24 17.24
CA LEU A 169 -7.04 -12.22 15.79
C LEU A 169 -7.83 -13.45 15.30
N ALA A 170 -8.30 -13.38 14.06
CA ALA A 170 -8.92 -14.54 13.39
C ALA A 170 -7.95 -15.72 13.32
N ARG A 171 -8.47 -16.93 13.47
CA ARG A 171 -7.67 -18.16 13.40
C ARG A 171 -7.88 -18.83 12.06
N ILE A 172 -6.79 -19.20 11.42
CA ILE A 172 -6.79 -19.97 10.18
C ILE A 172 -6.13 -21.32 10.50
N TRP A 173 -6.80 -22.40 10.20
CA TRP A 173 -6.28 -23.74 10.42
C TRP A 173 -5.70 -24.26 9.12
N VAL A 174 -4.48 -24.78 9.17
CA VAL A 174 -3.79 -25.34 8.01
C VAL A 174 -3.24 -26.73 8.30
N ASP A 175 -3.12 -27.53 7.25
CA ASP A 175 -2.49 -28.85 7.32
C ASP A 175 -0.99 -28.70 7.65
N ARG A 176 -0.43 -29.74 8.27
CA ARG A 176 1.02 -29.83 8.54
C ARG A 176 1.88 -29.86 7.29
N LYS A 177 1.31 -30.16 6.13
CA LYS A 177 2.00 -30.15 4.83
C LYS A 177 2.39 -28.75 4.37
N VAL A 178 1.70 -27.70 4.83
CA VAL A 178 1.99 -26.31 4.48
C VAL A 178 3.29 -25.91 5.17
N LYS A 179 4.27 -25.46 4.42
CA LYS A 179 5.56 -24.98 4.99
C LYS A 179 5.42 -23.54 5.43
N LEU A 180 5.54 -23.27 6.73
CA LEU A 180 5.48 -21.93 7.31
C LEU A 180 6.84 -21.57 7.92
N HIS A 181 7.40 -20.47 7.47
CA HIS A 181 8.65 -19.91 8.01
C HIS A 181 8.47 -18.42 8.33
N VAL A 182 9.00 -17.99 9.45
CA VAL A 182 9.00 -16.57 9.82
C VAL A 182 9.80 -15.77 8.78
N GLY A 183 9.19 -14.71 8.24
CA GLY A 183 9.76 -13.89 7.18
C GLY A 183 9.30 -14.28 5.77
N ALA A 184 8.77 -15.49 5.57
CA ALA A 184 8.27 -15.96 4.28
C ALA A 184 6.82 -15.49 4.02
N PRO A 185 6.43 -15.31 2.75
CA PRO A 185 5.03 -15.09 2.37
C PRO A 185 4.22 -16.38 2.53
N THR A 186 2.91 -16.24 2.74
CA THR A 186 1.93 -17.33 2.65
C THR A 186 1.57 -17.58 1.19
N GLU A 187 1.21 -18.83 0.86
CA GLU A 187 0.88 -19.27 -0.48
C GLU A 187 -0.48 -19.99 -0.52
N GLY A 188 -1.03 -20.18 -1.72
CA GLY A 188 -2.27 -20.94 -1.98
C GLY A 188 -3.46 -20.45 -1.15
N ASP A 189 -4.27 -21.40 -0.70
CA ASP A 189 -5.50 -21.14 0.06
C ASP A 189 -5.27 -20.33 1.34
N LEU A 190 -4.09 -20.48 1.96
CA LEU A 190 -3.73 -19.70 3.13
C LEU A 190 -3.60 -18.20 2.79
N ARG A 191 -3.01 -17.88 1.65
CA ARG A 191 -2.91 -16.49 1.19
C ARG A 191 -4.29 -15.89 0.95
N THR A 192 -5.20 -16.65 0.35
CA THR A 192 -6.60 -16.28 0.14
C THR A 192 -7.31 -16.03 1.46
N ALA A 193 -7.16 -16.93 2.43
CA ALA A 193 -7.74 -16.78 3.76
C ALA A 193 -7.23 -15.54 4.49
N VAL A 194 -5.93 -15.24 4.41
CA VAL A 194 -5.33 -14.04 4.99
C VAL A 194 -5.84 -12.78 4.31
N ALA A 195 -5.92 -12.77 2.98
CA ALA A 195 -6.44 -11.65 2.21
C ALA A 195 -7.91 -11.33 2.56
N ALA A 196 -8.71 -12.36 2.85
CA ALA A 196 -10.10 -12.20 3.26
C ALA A 196 -10.26 -11.53 4.63
N VAL A 197 -9.37 -11.79 5.58
CA VAL A 197 -9.46 -11.18 6.92
C VAL A 197 -8.71 -9.86 7.03
N ALA A 198 -7.82 -9.56 6.10
CA ALA A 198 -7.04 -8.32 6.12
C ALA A 198 -7.90 -7.03 6.16
N PRO A 199 -8.99 -6.89 5.39
CA PRO A 199 -9.90 -5.75 5.45
C PRO A 199 -10.61 -5.62 6.80
N LEU A 200 -10.83 -6.73 7.51
CA LEU A 200 -11.55 -6.76 8.79
C LEU A 200 -10.69 -6.28 9.96
N ALA A 201 -9.37 -6.33 9.81
CA ALA A 201 -8.44 -5.90 10.83
C ALA A 201 -8.47 -4.36 10.99
N GLY A 202 -9.24 -3.89 11.99
CA GLY A 202 -9.43 -2.46 12.31
C GLY A 202 -10.59 -1.80 11.57
N SER A 203 -11.46 -2.58 10.94
CA SER A 203 -12.75 -2.13 10.41
C SER A 203 -13.86 -2.38 11.46
N PRO A 204 -14.89 -1.53 11.54
CA PRO A 204 -16.07 -1.76 12.38
C PRO A 204 -16.97 -2.85 11.79
N PHE A 205 -16.46 -4.07 11.69
CA PHE A 205 -17.24 -5.21 11.23
C PHE A 205 -18.16 -5.72 12.36
N PRO A 206 -19.48 -5.97 12.10
CA PRO A 206 -20.43 -6.41 13.11
C PRO A 206 -20.16 -7.87 13.49
N GLY A 207 -19.33 -8.06 14.47
CA GLY A 207 -18.95 -9.38 14.98
C GLY A 207 -17.47 -9.70 14.78
N ARG A 208 -16.99 -10.54 15.68
CA ARG A 208 -15.57 -10.94 15.69
C ARG A 208 -15.40 -12.25 14.96
N VAL A 209 -14.60 -12.24 13.91
CA VAL A 209 -14.20 -13.46 13.20
C VAL A 209 -13.31 -14.32 14.11
N THR A 210 -13.71 -15.55 14.34
CA THR A 210 -12.97 -16.51 15.16
C THR A 210 -12.16 -17.48 14.32
N SER A 211 -12.69 -17.90 13.16
CA SER A 211 -11.98 -18.78 12.25
C SER A 211 -12.31 -18.48 10.80
N VAL A 212 -11.41 -18.88 9.93
CA VAL A 212 -11.52 -18.77 8.48
C VAL A 212 -11.14 -20.11 7.88
N THR A 213 -11.95 -20.57 6.96
CA THR A 213 -11.68 -21.73 6.12
C THR A 213 -11.62 -21.25 4.67
N ALA A 214 -10.55 -21.57 3.98
CA ALA A 214 -10.41 -21.29 2.56
C ALA A 214 -9.94 -22.56 1.85
N THR A 215 -10.59 -22.84 0.74
CA THR A 215 -10.17 -23.78 -0.30
C THR A 215 -10.12 -23.03 -1.63
N ALA A 216 -9.76 -23.71 -2.72
CA ALA A 216 -9.67 -23.07 -4.04
C ALA A 216 -10.94 -22.28 -4.41
N ASP A 217 -12.13 -22.84 -4.09
CA ASP A 217 -13.42 -22.32 -4.55
C ASP A 217 -14.34 -21.85 -3.41
N VAL A 218 -13.97 -22.08 -2.15
CA VAL A 218 -14.86 -21.81 -1.02
C VAL A 218 -14.12 -21.05 0.07
N LEU A 219 -14.66 -19.89 0.39
CA LEU A 219 -14.19 -19.03 1.46
C LEU A 219 -15.32 -18.86 2.48
N THR A 220 -15.08 -19.26 3.72
CA THR A 220 -16.04 -19.20 4.82
C THR A 220 -15.43 -18.56 6.05
N LEU A 221 -16.17 -17.65 6.67
CA LEU A 221 -15.81 -17.02 7.93
C LEU A 221 -16.76 -17.48 9.03
N ARG A 222 -16.25 -17.75 10.22
CA ARG A 222 -17.08 -18.02 11.39
C ARG A 222 -16.92 -16.91 12.42
N LEU A 223 -18.03 -16.33 12.84
CA LEU A 223 -18.07 -15.31 13.88
C LEU A 223 -18.08 -15.93 15.28
N ARG A 224 -17.80 -15.10 16.28
CA ARG A 224 -17.87 -15.51 17.69
C ARG A 224 -19.32 -15.84 18.14
N SER A 225 -20.33 -15.25 17.51
CA SER A 225 -21.74 -15.55 17.72
C SER A 225 -22.11 -16.97 17.29
N GLY A 226 -21.29 -17.63 16.47
CA GLY A 226 -21.60 -18.92 15.84
C GLY A 226 -22.02 -18.74 14.36
N LEU A 227 -22.42 -17.55 13.95
CA LEU A 227 -22.82 -17.27 12.57
C LEU A 227 -21.69 -17.63 11.60
N GLU A 228 -22.02 -18.40 10.58
CA GLU A 228 -21.16 -18.76 9.46
C GLU A 228 -21.46 -17.87 8.27
N ILE A 229 -20.45 -17.17 7.76
CA ILE A 229 -20.57 -16.31 6.58
C ILE A 229 -19.90 -17.04 5.42
N ARG A 230 -20.68 -17.39 4.41
CA ARG A 230 -20.23 -18.06 3.19
C ARG A 230 -19.97 -17.00 2.12
N LEU A 231 -18.72 -16.83 1.74
CA LEU A 231 -18.30 -15.86 0.72
C LEU A 231 -18.19 -16.50 -0.67
N GLY A 232 -18.25 -17.85 -0.76
CA GLY A 232 -18.03 -18.55 -2.02
C GLY A 232 -16.62 -18.38 -2.54
N ASP A 233 -16.50 -18.09 -3.83
CA ASP A 233 -15.21 -17.82 -4.45
C ASP A 233 -14.50 -16.58 -3.88
N PRO A 234 -13.16 -16.48 -3.98
CA PRO A 234 -12.40 -15.36 -3.43
C PRO A 234 -12.42 -14.10 -4.30
N VAL A 235 -13.41 -13.95 -5.19
CA VAL A 235 -13.59 -12.76 -6.02
C VAL A 235 -14.42 -11.73 -5.25
N ASP A 236 -14.08 -10.46 -5.38
CA ASP A 236 -14.77 -9.30 -4.78
C ASP A 236 -15.07 -9.43 -3.27
N VAL A 237 -14.15 -10.06 -2.54
CA VAL A 237 -14.25 -10.26 -1.08
C VAL A 237 -14.59 -8.97 -0.33
N PRO A 238 -14.03 -7.80 -0.62
CA PRO A 238 -14.40 -6.55 0.06
C PRO A 238 -15.88 -6.19 -0.11
N LEU A 239 -16.47 -6.41 -1.30
CA LEU A 239 -17.89 -6.16 -1.56
C LEU A 239 -18.76 -7.15 -0.77
N LYS A 240 -18.44 -8.45 -0.83
CA LYS A 240 -19.14 -9.50 -0.07
C LYS A 240 -19.11 -9.22 1.43
N LEU A 241 -17.98 -8.79 1.96
CA LEU A 241 -17.85 -8.37 3.37
C LEU A 241 -18.66 -7.11 3.71
N ALA A 242 -18.74 -6.14 2.80
CA ALA A 242 -19.56 -4.95 3.00
C ALA A 242 -21.05 -5.28 3.02
N VAL A 243 -21.51 -6.18 2.14
CA VAL A 243 -22.89 -6.69 2.17
C VAL A 243 -23.15 -7.44 3.47
N ALA A 244 -22.28 -8.37 3.86
CA ALA A 244 -22.39 -9.09 5.12
C ALA A 244 -22.48 -8.13 6.32
N ALA A 245 -21.65 -7.09 6.35
CA ALA A 245 -21.66 -6.10 7.43
C ALA A 245 -22.99 -5.35 7.55
N ARG A 246 -23.71 -5.15 6.45
CA ARG A 246 -25.03 -4.53 6.44
C ARG A 246 -26.15 -5.47 6.83
N VAL A 247 -26.05 -6.73 6.44
CA VAL A 247 -27.09 -7.74 6.67
C VAL A 247 -27.04 -8.30 8.09
N ILE A 248 -25.86 -8.57 8.65
CA ILE A 248 -25.69 -9.18 9.98
C ILE A 248 -26.52 -8.50 11.08
N PRO A 249 -26.59 -7.15 11.19
CA PRO A 249 -27.42 -6.50 12.22
C PRO A 249 -28.93 -6.71 12.06
N LEU A 250 -29.38 -7.19 10.90
CA LEU A 250 -30.79 -7.44 10.58
C LEU A 250 -31.19 -8.90 10.82
N LEU A 251 -30.22 -9.77 11.11
CA LEU A 251 -30.45 -11.20 11.33
C LEU A 251 -30.85 -11.47 12.77
N ASP A 252 -31.66 -12.51 12.94
CA ASP A 252 -31.94 -13.08 14.24
C ASP A 252 -30.69 -13.69 14.87
N ALA A 253 -30.59 -13.62 16.20
CA ALA A 253 -29.44 -14.13 16.95
C ALA A 253 -29.19 -15.65 16.74
N GLU A 254 -30.21 -16.39 16.37
CA GLU A 254 -30.18 -17.83 16.13
C GLU A 254 -29.85 -18.21 14.67
N THR A 255 -29.67 -17.24 13.79
CA THR A 255 -29.35 -17.50 12.39
C THR A 255 -27.97 -18.17 12.27
N PRO A 256 -27.92 -19.42 11.75
CA PRO A 256 -26.67 -20.20 11.75
C PRO A 256 -25.72 -19.78 10.58
N TYR A 257 -26.27 -19.36 9.46
CA TYR A 257 -25.45 -18.94 8.32
C TYR A 257 -26.01 -17.75 7.53
N LEU A 258 -25.10 -17.03 6.90
CA LEU A 258 -25.35 -15.98 5.92
C LEU A 258 -24.50 -16.28 4.68
N ASP A 259 -25.14 -16.53 3.55
CA ASP A 259 -24.50 -16.71 2.27
C ASP A 259 -24.50 -15.39 1.51
N VAL A 260 -23.33 -14.91 1.16
CA VAL A 260 -23.08 -13.70 0.37
C VAL A 260 -22.18 -14.01 -0.83
N ALA A 261 -22.15 -15.26 -1.29
CA ALA A 261 -21.41 -15.66 -2.49
C ALA A 261 -21.84 -14.80 -3.70
N VAL A 262 -23.14 -14.50 -3.76
CA VAL A 262 -23.74 -13.57 -4.71
C VAL A 262 -24.16 -12.30 -3.94
N PRO A 263 -23.38 -11.21 -4.00
CA PRO A 263 -23.62 -10.02 -3.18
C PRO A 263 -24.99 -9.37 -3.40
N GLU A 264 -25.57 -9.49 -4.60
CA GLU A 264 -26.87 -8.90 -4.97
C GLU A 264 -28.05 -9.68 -4.38
N ARG A 265 -27.80 -10.92 -3.92
CA ARG A 265 -28.85 -11.82 -3.38
C ARG A 265 -28.32 -12.55 -2.15
N PRO A 266 -28.08 -11.84 -1.03
CA PRO A 266 -27.68 -12.48 0.19
C PRO A 266 -28.79 -13.41 0.72
N VAL A 267 -28.42 -14.60 1.17
CA VAL A 267 -29.35 -15.60 1.72
C VAL A 267 -28.94 -15.91 3.16
N ALA A 268 -29.87 -15.81 4.08
CA ALA A 268 -29.71 -16.26 5.46
C ALA A 268 -30.75 -17.35 5.75
N GLY A 269 -30.37 -18.33 6.54
CA GLY A 269 -31.30 -19.41 6.80
C GLY A 269 -30.90 -20.34 7.95
N THR A 270 -31.80 -21.26 8.24
CA THR A 270 -31.59 -22.37 9.15
C THR A 270 -30.94 -23.55 8.40
N LEU A 271 -30.13 -24.37 9.11
CA LEU A 271 -29.44 -25.52 8.52
C LEU A 271 -30.39 -26.63 8.03
N ASN A 272 -31.70 -26.53 8.34
CA ASN A 272 -32.71 -27.57 8.12
C ASN A 272 -33.58 -27.32 6.88
N SER A 273 -33.08 -26.73 5.83
CA SER A 273 -33.78 -26.76 4.51
C SER A 273 -33.34 -27.95 3.66
N GLN A 274 -33.22 -29.11 4.25
CA GLN A 274 -33.41 -30.33 3.46
C GLN A 274 -34.92 -30.45 3.23
N VAL A 275 -35.35 -30.01 2.06
CA VAL A 275 -36.66 -30.41 1.54
C VAL A 275 -36.59 -31.92 1.38
N GLU A 276 -37.17 -32.63 2.34
CA GLU A 276 -37.52 -34.02 2.20
C GLU A 276 -38.55 -34.05 1.07
N VAL A 277 -38.10 -34.39 -0.14
CA VAL A 277 -39.00 -34.67 -1.24
C VAL A 277 -39.61 -36.01 -0.94
N ASP A 278 -40.83 -35.96 -0.39
CA ASP A 278 -41.66 -37.16 -0.24
C ASP A 278 -41.69 -37.91 -1.59
N PRO A 279 -41.30 -39.19 -1.62
CA PRO A 279 -41.39 -39.96 -2.84
C PRO A 279 -42.87 -40.06 -3.23
N LEU A 280 -43.18 -39.61 -4.44
CA LEU A 280 -44.49 -39.75 -5.08
C LEU A 280 -45.01 -41.16 -4.87
N PRO A 281 -46.27 -41.34 -4.41
CA PRO A 281 -46.84 -42.65 -4.24
C PRO A 281 -46.86 -43.36 -5.58
N SER A 282 -46.17 -44.51 -5.61
CA SER A 282 -46.17 -45.41 -6.76
C SER A 282 -47.60 -45.88 -7.03
N THR A 283 -48.21 -45.33 -8.06
CA THR A 283 -49.43 -45.85 -8.67
C THR A 283 -49.07 -47.17 -9.35
N THR A 284 -49.34 -48.27 -8.70
CA THR A 284 -49.32 -49.61 -9.33
C THR A 284 -50.64 -49.82 -10.02
N PRO A 285 -50.67 -50.38 -11.26
CA PRO A 285 -51.88 -50.64 -12.05
C PRO A 285 -52.69 -51.80 -11.52
#